data_178b25139fbcad79c97d1cb6e0a6ecd4
#
_entry.id   178b25139fbcad79c97d1cb6e0a6ecd4
#
_cell.length_a   1.000
_cell.length_b   1.000
_cell.length_c   1.000
_cell.angle_alpha   90.00
_cell.angle_beta   90.00
_cell.angle_gamma   90.00
#
_symmetry.space_group_name_H-M   'P 1'
#
loop_
_entity.id
_entity.type
_entity.pdbx_description
1 polymer ?
#
loop_
_entity_poly.entity_id
_entity_poly.type
_entity_poly.pdbx_seq_one_letter_code
_entity_poly.pdbx_strand_id
1 'polypeptide(L)'
;MRILHTMLRVGNLDRSLDFYTHVLGMRLLRRQDYPDGRFTLAFVGYEDESEGAVLELTHNWDTEKYDLGNAYGHIALEVDDASATCEEVRTRGGRVVREAGPMKHGTTVIAFVEDPDGYKIEFIQRGTAGAP
;
A
#
# COMPACT_ATOMS: atom_id res chain seq x y z
N MET A 1 -10.58 -17.51 -12.87
CA MET A 1 -9.78 -17.26 -11.65
C MET A 1 -9.26 -15.83 -11.72
N ARG A 2 -9.30 -15.06 -10.64
CA ARG A 2 -8.70 -13.71 -10.56
C ARG A 2 -8.25 -13.41 -9.15
N ILE A 3 -7.31 -12.50 -8.99
CA ILE A 3 -6.88 -12.06 -7.66
C ILE A 3 -7.97 -11.18 -7.07
N LEU A 4 -8.50 -11.57 -5.91
CA LEU A 4 -9.50 -10.77 -5.20
C LEU A 4 -8.84 -9.69 -4.35
N HIS A 5 -7.92 -10.10 -3.48
CA HIS A 5 -7.22 -9.17 -2.60
C HIS A 5 -5.91 -9.77 -2.09
N THR A 6 -5.06 -8.90 -1.58
CA THR A 6 -3.90 -9.25 -0.78
C THR A 6 -4.17 -8.76 0.64
N MET A 7 -3.94 -9.61 1.64
CA MET A 7 -4.19 -9.25 3.03
C MET A 7 -2.88 -8.84 3.72
N LEU A 8 -2.97 -7.73 4.44
CA LEU A 8 -1.90 -7.22 5.30
C LEU A 8 -2.41 -7.12 6.73
N ARG A 9 -1.60 -7.59 7.69
CA ARG A 9 -1.91 -7.37 9.11
C ARG A 9 -1.35 -6.03 9.54
N VAL A 10 -2.19 -5.24 10.21
CA VAL A 10 -1.84 -3.87 10.62
C VAL A 10 -2.01 -3.72 12.14
N GLY A 11 -1.11 -2.97 12.75
CA GLY A 11 -1.10 -2.80 14.20
C GLY A 11 -2.11 -1.78 14.70
N ASN A 12 -2.53 -0.85 13.85
CA ASN A 12 -3.50 0.20 14.18
C ASN A 12 -4.30 0.51 12.93
N LEU A 13 -5.57 0.11 12.92
CA LEU A 13 -6.38 0.22 11.71
C LEU A 13 -6.61 1.68 11.28
N ASP A 14 -6.90 2.57 12.22
CA ASP A 14 -7.16 3.97 11.88
C ASP A 14 -5.93 4.63 11.25
N ARG A 15 -4.75 4.34 11.78
CA ARG A 15 -3.48 4.83 11.23
C ARG A 15 -3.25 4.28 9.82
N SER A 16 -3.51 3.01 9.61
CA SER A 16 -3.36 2.39 8.29
C SER A 16 -4.40 2.91 7.29
N LEU A 17 -5.65 3.08 7.72
CA LEU A 17 -6.69 3.66 6.87
C LEU A 17 -6.34 5.09 6.46
N ASP A 18 -5.82 5.91 7.37
CA ASP A 18 -5.36 7.24 7.03
C ASP A 18 -4.29 7.19 5.95
N PHE A 19 -3.33 6.29 6.09
CA PHE A 19 -2.26 6.15 5.10
C PHE A 19 -2.81 5.74 3.72
N TYR A 20 -3.56 4.65 3.66
CA TYR A 20 -4.03 4.14 2.37
C TYR A 20 -5.06 5.03 1.71
N THR A 21 -5.89 5.72 2.48
CA THR A 21 -6.92 6.62 1.92
C THR A 21 -6.41 8.05 1.73
N HIS A 22 -5.91 8.68 2.80
CA HIS A 22 -5.49 10.09 2.74
C HIS A 22 -4.14 10.24 2.01
N VAL A 23 -3.16 9.41 2.32
CA VAL A 23 -1.82 9.55 1.72
C VAL A 23 -1.78 8.97 0.31
N LEU A 24 -2.29 7.76 0.11
CA LEU A 24 -2.23 7.07 -1.19
C LEU A 24 -3.48 7.23 -2.06
N GLY A 25 -4.54 7.85 -1.55
CA GLY A 25 -5.73 8.16 -2.34
C GLY A 25 -6.67 7.00 -2.63
N MET A 26 -6.55 5.89 -1.92
CA MET A 26 -7.50 4.78 -2.05
C MET A 26 -8.83 5.14 -1.41
N ARG A 27 -9.88 4.38 -1.75
CA ARG A 27 -11.18 4.49 -1.10
C ARG A 27 -11.32 3.37 -0.07
N LEU A 28 -11.94 3.68 1.07
CA LEU A 28 -12.41 2.64 1.98
C LEU A 28 -13.66 2.01 1.37
N LEU A 29 -13.57 0.76 0.96
CA LEU A 29 -14.67 0.08 0.26
C LEU A 29 -15.67 -0.54 1.22
N ARG A 30 -15.19 -1.16 2.29
CA ARG A 30 -16.03 -1.70 3.37
C ARG A 30 -15.20 -1.99 4.60
N ARG A 31 -15.86 -2.04 5.74
CA ARG A 31 -15.25 -2.33 7.03
C ARG A 31 -16.20 -3.19 7.84
N GLN A 32 -15.69 -4.20 8.52
CA GLN A 32 -16.49 -5.13 9.32
C GLN A 32 -15.73 -5.55 10.57
N ASP A 33 -16.41 -5.42 11.73
CA ASP A 33 -15.91 -5.93 12.99
C ASP A 33 -16.37 -7.37 13.19
N TYR A 34 -15.50 -8.18 13.78
CA TYR A 34 -15.78 -9.56 14.15
C TYR A 34 -15.47 -9.73 15.64
N PRO A 35 -16.41 -9.34 16.53
CA PRO A 35 -16.14 -9.36 17.98
C PRO A 35 -15.78 -10.73 18.54
N ASP A 36 -16.40 -11.80 18.05
CA ASP A 36 -16.11 -13.15 18.54
C ASP A 36 -14.66 -13.57 18.22
N GLY A 37 -14.13 -13.12 17.09
CA GLY A 37 -12.74 -13.38 16.71
C GLY A 37 -11.77 -12.29 17.15
N ARG A 38 -12.28 -11.19 17.68
CA ARG A 38 -11.51 -10.02 18.14
C ARG A 38 -10.62 -9.45 17.03
N PHE A 39 -11.22 -9.21 15.88
CA PHE A 39 -10.52 -8.55 14.76
C PHE A 39 -11.48 -7.72 13.93
N THR A 40 -10.90 -6.80 13.18
CA THR A 40 -11.62 -5.94 12.23
C THR A 40 -10.95 -6.07 10.86
N LEU A 41 -11.75 -6.16 9.81
CA LEU A 41 -11.30 -6.13 8.41
C LEU A 41 -11.68 -4.81 7.79
N ALA A 42 -10.81 -4.26 6.96
CA ALA A 42 -11.11 -3.12 6.12
C ALA A 42 -10.54 -3.37 4.73
N PHE A 43 -11.33 -3.07 3.70
CA PHE A 43 -10.91 -3.23 2.31
C PHE A 43 -10.71 -1.86 1.69
N VAL A 44 -9.54 -1.64 1.10
CA VAL A 44 -9.18 -0.37 0.45
C VAL A 44 -8.70 -0.64 -0.97
N GLY A 45 -8.94 0.30 -1.86
CA GLY A 45 -8.51 0.17 -3.25
C GLY A 45 -8.90 1.38 -4.07
N TYR A 46 -8.50 1.38 -5.33
CA TYR A 46 -8.83 2.45 -6.28
C TYR A 46 -10.09 2.13 -7.07
N GLU A 47 -10.49 0.86 -7.13
CA GLU A 47 -11.67 0.36 -7.83
C GLU A 47 -12.50 -0.50 -6.90
N ASP A 48 -13.76 -0.75 -7.27
CA ASP A 48 -14.59 -1.68 -6.52
C ASP A 48 -14.03 -3.10 -6.60
N GLU A 49 -14.34 -3.92 -5.60
CA GLU A 49 -13.88 -5.31 -5.52
C GLU A 49 -14.30 -6.14 -6.74
N SER A 50 -15.38 -5.76 -7.41
CA SER A 50 -15.85 -6.40 -8.62
C SER A 50 -15.02 -6.07 -9.86
N GLU A 51 -14.26 -4.96 -9.80
CA GLU A 51 -13.53 -4.42 -10.95
C GLU A 51 -12.03 -4.70 -10.89
N GLY A 52 -11.47 -4.83 -9.70
CA GLY A 52 -10.05 -5.02 -9.55
C GLY A 52 -9.66 -5.62 -8.22
N ALA A 53 -8.39 -6.00 -8.10
CA ALA A 53 -7.84 -6.49 -6.85
C ALA A 53 -7.70 -5.33 -5.86
N VAL A 54 -7.95 -5.62 -4.60
CA VAL A 54 -7.91 -4.63 -3.51
C VAL A 54 -7.00 -5.11 -2.39
N LEU A 55 -6.80 -4.30 -1.38
CA LEU A 55 -6.08 -4.70 -0.19
C LEU A 55 -7.07 -4.95 0.94
N GLU A 56 -6.84 -6.04 1.69
CA GLU A 56 -7.56 -6.33 2.92
C GLU A 56 -6.63 -6.01 4.08
N LEU A 57 -7.02 -5.05 4.91
CA LEU A 57 -6.28 -4.71 6.12
C LEU A 57 -6.94 -5.42 7.28
N THR A 58 -6.18 -6.28 7.96
CA THR A 58 -6.67 -7.02 9.12
C THR A 58 -6.03 -6.49 10.38
N HIS A 59 -6.85 -6.00 11.30
CA HIS A 59 -6.40 -5.59 12.62
C HIS A 59 -6.88 -6.58 13.67
N ASN A 60 -5.95 -7.33 14.25
CA ASN A 60 -6.22 -8.17 15.43
C ASN A 60 -6.15 -7.26 16.66
N TRP A 61 -7.25 -7.16 17.41
CA TRP A 61 -7.41 -6.13 18.44
C TRP A 61 -6.32 -6.11 19.51
N ASP A 62 -5.71 -7.26 19.79
CA ASP A 62 -4.72 -7.37 20.85
C ASP A 62 -3.28 -7.33 20.35
N THR A 63 -3.07 -7.10 19.05
CA THR A 63 -1.74 -7.09 18.44
C THR A 63 -1.43 -5.75 17.81
N GLU A 64 -0.40 -5.07 18.30
CA GLU A 64 0.00 -3.75 17.81
C GLU A 64 1.21 -3.78 16.90
N LYS A 65 1.99 -4.87 16.92
CA LYS A 65 3.22 -4.99 16.13
C LYS A 65 3.35 -6.38 15.54
N TYR A 66 3.94 -6.43 14.35
CA TYR A 66 4.21 -7.67 13.63
C TYR A 66 5.67 -7.70 13.19
N ASP A 67 6.23 -8.89 13.16
CA ASP A 67 7.54 -9.12 12.56
C ASP A 67 7.32 -9.44 11.08
N LEU A 68 7.70 -8.53 10.19
CA LEU A 68 7.52 -8.72 8.76
C LEU A 68 8.53 -9.71 8.18
N GLY A 69 9.64 -9.94 8.88
CA GLY A 69 10.68 -10.82 8.38
C GLY A 69 11.31 -10.29 7.10
N ASN A 70 11.84 -11.18 6.29
CA ASN A 70 12.49 -10.83 5.03
C ASN A 70 11.86 -11.51 3.80
N ALA A 71 10.69 -12.12 3.97
CA ALA A 71 10.00 -12.80 2.88
C ALA A 71 9.06 -11.88 2.10
N TYR A 72 8.51 -10.86 2.77
CA TYR A 72 7.63 -9.89 2.11
C TYR A 72 8.49 -8.96 1.24
N GLY A 73 8.07 -8.73 0.01
CA GLY A 73 8.70 -7.76 -0.87
C GLY A 73 7.98 -6.42 -0.80
N HIS A 74 7.10 -6.18 -1.76
CA HIS A 74 6.38 -4.91 -1.86
C HIS A 74 5.08 -5.09 -2.66
N ILE A 75 4.23 -4.08 -2.58
CA ILE A 75 3.09 -3.91 -3.46
C ILE A 75 3.44 -2.78 -4.41
N ALA A 76 3.20 -2.95 -5.70
CA ALA A 76 3.52 -1.94 -6.70
C ALA A 76 2.26 -1.18 -7.12
N LEU A 77 2.38 0.13 -7.24
CA LEU A 77 1.35 1.04 -7.73
C LEU A 77 1.89 1.79 -8.95
N GLU A 78 1.09 1.83 -10.01
CA GLU A 78 1.42 2.65 -11.17
C GLU A 78 1.09 4.10 -10.87
N VAL A 79 2.00 5.01 -11.18
CA VAL A 79 1.82 6.45 -10.99
C VAL A 79 2.19 7.19 -12.27
N ASP A 80 1.66 8.40 -12.45
CA ASP A 80 2.00 9.20 -13.64
C ASP A 80 3.39 9.84 -13.51
N ASP A 81 3.73 10.29 -12.30
CA ASP A 81 5.01 10.96 -12.00
C ASP A 81 5.47 10.53 -10.61
N ALA A 82 6.49 9.68 -10.56
CA ALA A 82 6.96 9.12 -9.29
C ALA A 82 7.54 10.21 -8.36
N SER A 83 8.24 11.20 -8.92
CA SER A 83 8.79 12.29 -8.11
C SER A 83 7.68 13.13 -7.48
N ALA A 84 6.67 13.50 -8.27
CA ALA A 84 5.54 14.28 -7.78
C ALA A 84 4.75 13.50 -6.73
N THR A 85 4.58 12.19 -6.95
CA THR A 85 3.88 11.32 -5.98
C THR A 85 4.64 11.26 -4.66
N CYS A 86 5.96 11.16 -4.68
CA CYS A 86 6.77 11.20 -3.46
C CYS A 86 6.57 12.50 -2.68
N GLU A 87 6.52 13.65 -3.38
CA GLU A 87 6.28 14.93 -2.72
C GLU A 87 4.88 14.99 -2.09
N GLU A 88 3.87 14.45 -2.77
CA GLU A 88 2.54 14.35 -2.19
C GLU A 88 2.52 13.49 -0.93
N VAL A 89 3.21 12.35 -0.97
CA VAL A 89 3.33 11.45 0.18
C VAL A 89 3.94 12.20 1.37
N ARG A 90 5.03 12.94 1.16
CA ARG A 90 5.67 13.73 2.21
C ARG A 90 4.75 14.81 2.75
N THR A 91 4.08 15.55 1.89
CA THR A 91 3.16 16.62 2.27
C THR A 91 2.02 16.08 3.13
N ARG A 92 1.59 14.85 2.88
CA ARG A 92 0.50 14.19 3.60
C ARG A 92 0.98 13.39 4.81
N GLY A 93 2.26 13.51 5.18
CA GLY A 93 2.81 12.89 6.37
C GLY A 93 3.34 11.47 6.20
N GLY A 94 3.43 10.98 4.98
CA GLY A 94 4.00 9.67 4.70
C GLY A 94 5.53 9.70 4.60
N ARG A 95 6.12 8.52 4.47
CA ARG A 95 7.56 8.35 4.48
C ARG A 95 8.08 7.76 3.17
N VAL A 96 8.95 8.49 2.50
CA VAL A 96 9.66 8.03 1.30
C VAL A 96 10.97 7.39 1.76
N VAL A 97 11.22 6.15 1.33
CA VAL A 97 12.42 5.40 1.72
C VAL A 97 13.40 5.19 0.56
N ARG A 98 12.95 5.39 -0.66
CA ARG A 98 13.82 5.43 -1.85
C ARG A 98 13.27 6.49 -2.79
N GLU A 99 14.07 7.52 -3.09
CA GLU A 99 13.67 8.62 -3.95
C GLU A 99 13.39 8.15 -5.37
N ALA A 100 12.55 8.91 -6.08
CA ALA A 100 12.23 8.60 -7.46
C ALA A 100 13.49 8.70 -8.37
N GLY A 101 13.67 7.70 -9.20
CA GLY A 101 14.77 7.64 -10.13
C GLY A 101 14.78 6.33 -10.89
N PRO A 102 15.65 6.20 -11.91
CA PRO A 102 15.72 4.95 -12.67
C PRO A 102 16.12 3.79 -11.78
N MET A 103 15.53 2.63 -12.05
CA MET A 103 15.97 1.42 -11.39
C MET A 103 17.37 1.05 -11.85
N LYS A 104 18.10 0.32 -10.99
CA LYS A 104 19.44 -0.17 -11.33
C LYS A 104 19.37 -1.05 -12.58
N HIS A 105 20.22 -0.77 -13.55
CA HIS A 105 20.29 -1.50 -14.82
C HIS A 105 19.05 -1.40 -15.72
N GLY A 106 18.25 -0.33 -15.56
CA GLY A 106 17.05 -0.14 -16.36
C GLY A 106 16.66 1.32 -16.52
N THR A 107 15.57 1.54 -17.26
CA THR A 107 15.02 2.87 -17.51
C THR A 107 13.74 3.14 -16.74
N THR A 108 13.15 2.11 -16.13
CA THR A 108 11.93 2.25 -15.35
C THR A 108 12.19 3.17 -14.16
N VAL A 109 11.40 4.23 -14.03
CA VAL A 109 11.48 5.14 -12.88
C VAL A 109 10.64 4.60 -11.76
N ILE A 110 11.27 4.39 -10.62
CA ILE A 110 10.63 3.82 -9.43
C ILE A 110 10.91 4.67 -8.20
N ALA A 111 10.08 4.47 -7.18
CA ALA A 111 10.30 5.01 -5.85
C ALA A 111 9.71 4.04 -4.83
N PHE A 112 10.14 4.13 -3.58
CA PHE A 112 9.57 3.31 -2.51
C PHE A 112 9.13 4.20 -1.35
N VAL A 113 7.95 3.89 -0.83
CA VAL A 113 7.45 4.43 0.43
C VAL A 113 7.17 3.28 1.38
N GLU A 114 6.99 3.57 2.64
CA GLU A 114 6.57 2.58 3.63
C GLU A 114 5.25 3.00 4.26
N ASP A 115 4.39 2.01 4.50
CA ASP A 115 3.18 2.24 5.28
C ASP A 115 3.52 2.32 6.78
N PRO A 116 2.53 2.62 7.65
CA PRO A 116 2.80 2.77 9.09
C PRO A 116 3.37 1.52 9.78
N ASP A 117 3.16 0.34 9.22
CA ASP A 117 3.67 -0.92 9.77
C ASP A 117 5.01 -1.34 9.15
N GLY A 118 5.50 -0.58 8.18
CA GLY A 118 6.76 -0.88 7.50
C GLY A 118 6.61 -1.67 6.21
N TYR A 119 5.39 -1.92 5.73
CA TYR A 119 5.19 -2.56 4.44
C TYR A 119 5.64 -1.63 3.33
N LYS A 120 6.52 -2.11 2.47
CA LYS A 120 7.03 -1.32 1.34
C LYS A 120 6.03 -1.28 0.21
N ILE A 121 5.92 -0.11 -0.40
CA ILE A 121 5.09 0.14 -1.57
C ILE A 121 5.98 0.79 -2.62
N GLU A 122 6.01 0.18 -3.80
CA GLU A 122 6.77 0.69 -4.94
C GLU A 122 5.87 1.54 -5.81
N PHE A 123 6.35 2.72 -6.20
CA PHE A 123 5.73 3.49 -7.26
C PHE A 123 6.49 3.20 -8.56
N ILE A 124 5.75 2.84 -9.60
CA ILE A 124 6.31 2.60 -10.92
C ILE A 124 5.72 3.66 -11.85
N GLN A 125 6.58 4.50 -12.43
CA GLN A 125 6.13 5.58 -13.28
C GLN A 125 5.69 5.05 -14.65
N ARG A 126 4.47 5.41 -15.03
CA ARG A 126 3.86 5.00 -16.29
C ARG A 126 4.74 5.41 -17.48
N GLY A 127 4.88 4.51 -18.45
CA GLY A 127 5.60 4.78 -19.68
C GLY A 127 7.11 4.73 -19.56
N THR A 128 7.66 4.42 -18.39
CA THR A 128 9.10 4.31 -18.19
C THR A 128 9.58 2.87 -18.06
N ALA A 129 8.65 1.92 -17.98
CA ALA A 129 9.01 0.51 -17.98
C ALA A 129 9.79 0.24 -19.26
N GLY A 130 11.04 -0.18 -19.10
CA GLY A 130 11.88 -0.50 -20.23
C GLY A 130 11.24 -1.58 -21.08
N ALA A 131 11.41 -1.50 -22.39
CA ALA A 131 11.04 -2.62 -23.26
C ALA A 131 11.82 -3.85 -22.77
N PRO A 132 11.18 -5.00 -22.72
CA PRO A 132 11.88 -6.21 -22.35
C PRO A 132 13.01 -6.52 -23.29
#